data_9aca8764969cb1f61b19f8a92ba0184e
#
_entry.id   9aca8764969cb1f61b19f8a92ba0184e
#
_cell.length_a   1.000
_cell.length_b   1.000
_cell.length_c   1.000
_cell.angle_alpha   90.00
_cell.angle_beta   90.00
_cell.angle_gamma   90.00
#
_symmetry.space_group_name_H-M   'P 1'
#
loop_
_entity.id
_entity.type
_entity.pdbx_description
1 polymer ?
#
loop_
_entity_poly.entity_id
_entity_poly.type
_entity_poly.pdbx_seq_one_letter_code
_entity_poly.pdbx_strand_id
1 'polypeptide(L)'
;MLLVSSAFTLSPTRRPRILVLYDADCGICTRAACWLARRDRAGRLDLEPLQLAGQGAPDAPSTVDLLRALHARADDGRWHRGGDAVLTALEALPRWRLLARLVRRTPLSLLVEPAYRLVAANRRLASRLLGAEACPVPSGDGIVATRGPAA
;
A
#
# COMPACT_ATOMS: atom_id res chain seq x y z
N MET A 1 -1.77 -9.81 -50.04
CA MET A 1 -2.63 -8.98 -49.18
C MET A 1 -3.00 -9.80 -47.96
N LEU A 2 -2.10 -9.79 -46.95
CA LEU A 2 -2.21 -10.63 -45.76
C LEU A 2 -2.80 -9.78 -44.64
N LEU A 3 -4.04 -10.07 -44.23
CA LEU A 3 -4.71 -9.52 -43.07
C LEU A 3 -4.08 -10.07 -41.82
N VAL A 4 -3.25 -9.26 -41.16
CA VAL A 4 -2.78 -9.53 -39.81
C VAL A 4 -3.92 -9.26 -38.84
N SER A 5 -4.64 -10.31 -38.48
CA SER A 5 -5.66 -10.29 -37.43
C SER A 5 -4.94 -10.13 -36.11
N SER A 6 -4.84 -8.89 -35.61
CA SER A 6 -4.37 -8.63 -34.25
C SER A 6 -5.36 -9.24 -33.27
N ALA A 7 -5.06 -10.45 -32.82
CA ALA A 7 -5.73 -11.05 -31.68
C ALA A 7 -5.48 -10.15 -30.46
N PHE A 8 -6.43 -9.30 -30.16
CA PHE A 8 -6.53 -8.58 -28.89
C PHE A 8 -6.75 -9.63 -27.80
N THR A 9 -5.64 -10.08 -27.23
CA THR A 9 -5.65 -10.99 -26.08
C THR A 9 -6.25 -10.22 -24.92
N LEU A 10 -7.53 -10.43 -24.66
CA LEU A 10 -8.21 -10.00 -23.45
C LEU A 10 -7.47 -10.65 -22.28
N SER A 11 -6.60 -9.89 -21.64
CA SER A 11 -6.00 -10.27 -20.36
C SER A 11 -7.10 -10.69 -19.40
N PRO A 12 -6.95 -11.82 -18.68
CA PRO A 12 -7.95 -12.29 -17.73
C PRO A 12 -8.29 -11.15 -16.78
N THR A 13 -9.57 -10.92 -16.56
CA THR A 13 -10.14 -9.89 -15.70
C THR A 13 -9.37 -9.84 -14.37
N ARG A 14 -8.38 -8.97 -14.29
CA ARG A 14 -7.69 -8.69 -13.03
C ARG A 14 -8.75 -8.19 -12.06
N ARG A 15 -8.96 -8.92 -10.99
CA ARG A 15 -9.80 -8.44 -9.90
C ARG A 15 -9.27 -7.07 -9.48
N PRO A 16 -10.14 -6.09 -9.26
CA PRO A 16 -9.73 -4.76 -8.87
C PRO A 16 -8.81 -4.84 -7.65
N ARG A 17 -7.64 -4.25 -7.76
CA ARG A 17 -6.60 -4.27 -6.74
C ARG A 17 -6.41 -2.87 -6.18
N ILE A 18 -6.23 -2.81 -4.87
CA ILE A 18 -5.88 -1.57 -4.19
C ILE A 18 -4.36 -1.44 -4.23
N LEU A 19 -3.87 -0.42 -4.93
CA LEU A 19 -2.45 -0.08 -4.93
C LEU A 19 -2.10 0.64 -3.62
N VAL A 20 -1.10 0.15 -2.91
CA VAL A 20 -0.60 0.76 -1.67
C VAL A 20 0.87 1.11 -1.85
N LEU A 21 1.17 2.41 -1.77
CA LEU A 21 2.53 2.91 -1.86
C LEU A 21 3.13 3.05 -0.47
N TYR A 22 4.25 2.36 -0.22
CA TYR A 22 4.93 2.41 1.08
C TYR A 22 6.39 2.85 0.93
N ASP A 23 6.94 3.45 1.96
CA ASP A 23 8.33 3.86 2.01
C ASP A 23 9.21 2.64 2.36
N ALA A 24 10.03 2.18 1.41
CA ALA A 24 10.93 1.04 1.60
C ALA A 24 12.11 1.36 2.53
N ASP A 25 12.47 2.64 2.68
CA ASP A 25 13.54 3.07 3.60
C ASP A 25 13.04 3.24 5.05
N CYS A 26 11.74 3.05 5.25
CA CYS A 26 11.11 3.15 6.57
C CYS A 26 10.79 1.75 7.12
N GLY A 27 11.49 1.32 8.16
CA GLY A 27 11.33 -0.02 8.73
C GLY A 27 9.90 -0.35 9.19
N ILE A 28 9.19 0.59 9.83
CA ILE A 28 7.79 0.37 10.22
C ILE A 28 6.87 0.28 9.02
N CYS A 29 7.12 1.05 7.95
CA CYS A 29 6.33 1.03 6.74
C CYS A 29 6.49 -0.32 6.02
N THR A 30 7.71 -0.81 5.93
CA THR A 30 8.02 -2.14 5.37
C THR A 30 7.37 -3.26 6.19
N ARG A 31 7.42 -3.19 7.53
CA ARG A 31 6.72 -4.19 8.38
C ARG A 31 5.20 -4.15 8.17
N ALA A 32 4.62 -2.95 8.04
CA ALA A 32 3.19 -2.81 7.76
C ALA A 32 2.82 -3.41 6.40
N ALA A 33 3.62 -3.13 5.37
CA ALA A 33 3.44 -3.71 4.04
C ALA A 33 3.54 -5.25 4.08
N CYS A 34 4.54 -5.79 4.76
CA CYS A 34 4.69 -7.21 5.00
C CYS A 34 3.49 -7.84 5.72
N TRP A 35 3.02 -7.15 6.76
CA TRP A 35 1.85 -7.59 7.52
C TRP A 35 0.60 -7.65 6.64
N LEU A 36 0.41 -6.65 5.77
CA LEU A 36 -0.67 -6.62 4.78
C LEU A 36 -0.53 -7.78 3.78
N ALA A 37 0.68 -7.95 3.19
CA ALA A 37 0.96 -9.01 2.23
C ALA A 37 0.64 -10.41 2.76
N ARG A 38 1.07 -10.71 3.99
CA ARG A 38 0.80 -12.01 4.64
C ARG A 38 -0.68 -12.28 4.90
N ARG A 39 -1.51 -11.24 4.97
CA ARG A 39 -2.95 -11.35 5.22
C ARG A 39 -3.81 -11.26 3.97
N ASP A 40 -3.24 -10.79 2.89
CA ASP A 40 -3.93 -10.68 1.60
C ASP A 40 -3.98 -12.03 0.87
N ARG A 41 -4.75 -12.97 1.41
CA ARG A 41 -4.96 -14.28 0.78
C ARG A 41 -5.74 -14.19 -0.54
N ALA A 42 -6.43 -13.10 -0.77
CA ALA A 42 -7.25 -12.90 -1.96
C ALA A 42 -6.51 -12.20 -3.11
N GLY A 43 -5.26 -11.75 -2.89
CA GLY A 43 -4.46 -11.02 -3.86
C GLY A 43 -5.11 -9.72 -4.31
N ARG A 44 -5.68 -8.98 -3.38
CA ARG A 44 -6.40 -7.73 -3.65
C ARG A 44 -5.55 -6.48 -3.43
N LEU A 45 -4.40 -6.64 -2.78
CA LEU A 45 -3.44 -5.56 -2.58
C LEU A 45 -2.30 -5.66 -3.59
N ASP A 46 -1.92 -4.53 -4.10
CA ASP A 46 -0.71 -4.34 -4.87
C ASP A 46 0.20 -3.42 -4.04
N LEU A 47 1.27 -3.99 -3.48
CA LEU A 47 2.15 -3.28 -2.55
C LEU A 47 3.39 -2.85 -3.31
N GLU A 48 3.59 -1.56 -3.47
CA GLU A 48 4.68 -1.01 -4.28
C GLU A 48 5.53 -0.04 -3.46
N PRO A 49 6.87 -0.18 -3.48
CA PRO A 49 7.76 0.81 -2.91
C PRO A 49 7.60 2.14 -3.64
N LEU A 50 7.41 3.24 -2.91
CA LEU A 50 7.27 4.56 -3.51
C LEU A 50 8.50 4.98 -4.33
N GLN A 51 9.67 4.41 -4.05
CA GLN A 51 10.90 4.64 -4.81
C GLN A 51 10.80 4.10 -6.25
N LEU A 52 9.91 3.14 -6.50
CA LEU A 52 9.67 2.55 -7.83
C LEU A 52 8.39 3.12 -8.47
N ALA A 53 7.44 3.56 -7.67
CA ALA A 53 6.11 4.04 -8.11
C ALA A 53 6.12 5.35 -8.92
N GLY A 54 7.24 6.07 -8.95
CA GLY A 54 7.35 7.36 -9.62
C GLY A 54 7.22 7.33 -11.16
N GLN A 55 7.03 6.16 -11.76
CA GLN A 55 7.13 6.00 -13.21
C GLN A 55 5.82 5.57 -13.91
N GLY A 56 4.73 5.36 -13.21
CA GLY A 56 3.62 4.65 -13.86
C GLY A 56 2.19 5.17 -13.67
N ALA A 57 1.87 6.00 -12.70
CA ALA A 57 0.50 6.47 -12.51
C ALA A 57 0.37 7.96 -12.89
N PRO A 58 -0.39 8.30 -13.95
CA PRO A 58 -0.51 9.68 -14.44
C PRO A 58 -1.05 10.67 -13.40
N ASP A 59 -1.78 10.17 -12.39
CA ASP A 59 -2.38 10.98 -11.32
C ASP A 59 -1.75 10.73 -9.95
N ALA A 60 -0.51 10.23 -9.90
CA ALA A 60 0.15 9.95 -8.63
C ALA A 60 0.42 11.25 -7.84
N PRO A 61 0.27 11.23 -6.51
CA PRO A 61 0.66 12.34 -5.66
C PRO A 61 2.14 12.69 -5.85
N SER A 62 2.52 13.95 -5.56
CA SER A 62 3.91 14.38 -5.68
C SER A 62 4.83 13.51 -4.81
N THR A 63 6.08 13.34 -5.22
CA THR A 63 7.08 12.57 -4.44
C THR A 63 7.20 13.08 -3.01
N VAL A 64 7.08 14.39 -2.81
CA VAL A 64 7.11 15.02 -1.48
C VAL A 64 5.92 14.57 -0.63
N ASP A 65 4.74 14.46 -1.21
CA ASP A 65 3.54 13.99 -0.50
C ASP A 65 3.63 12.50 -0.18
N LEU A 66 4.15 11.71 -1.12
CA LEU A 66 4.36 10.28 -0.96
C LEU A 66 5.31 9.97 0.22
N LEU A 67 6.37 10.77 0.40
CA LEU A 67 7.31 10.61 1.52
C LEU A 67 6.72 11.00 2.88
N ARG A 68 5.67 11.82 2.89
CA ARG A 68 5.05 12.31 4.14
C ARG A 68 4.05 11.35 4.75
N ALA A 69 3.38 10.54 3.93
CA ALA A 69 2.31 9.66 4.40
C ALA A 69 2.16 8.43 3.52
N LEU A 70 1.52 7.39 4.06
CA LEU A 70 1.05 6.25 3.28
C LEU A 70 0.00 6.71 2.27
N HIS A 71 0.07 6.19 1.07
CA HIS A 71 -0.94 6.44 0.03
C HIS A 71 -1.50 5.12 -0.48
N ALA A 72 -2.79 5.09 -0.72
CA ALA A 72 -3.47 3.97 -1.35
C ALA A 72 -4.38 4.49 -2.46
N ARG A 73 -4.37 3.80 -3.60
CA ARG A 73 -5.29 4.05 -4.70
C ARG A 73 -6.36 2.96 -4.70
N ALA A 74 -7.59 3.37 -4.53
CA ALA A 74 -8.73 2.45 -4.54
C ALA A 74 -9.11 1.99 -5.96
N ASP A 75 -9.98 1.00 -6.04
CA ASP A 75 -10.46 0.41 -7.30
C ASP A 75 -11.16 1.45 -8.20
N ASP A 76 -11.74 2.50 -7.62
CA ASP A 76 -12.38 3.62 -8.32
C ASP A 76 -11.38 4.67 -8.83
N GLY A 77 -10.08 4.43 -8.65
CA GLY A 77 -8.99 5.31 -9.05
C GLY A 77 -8.69 6.46 -8.07
N ARG A 78 -9.44 6.58 -6.98
CA ARG A 78 -9.26 7.65 -5.99
C ARG A 78 -8.05 7.39 -5.10
N TRP A 79 -7.31 8.44 -4.83
CA TRP A 79 -6.20 8.40 -3.89
C TRP A 79 -6.67 8.69 -2.47
N HIS A 80 -6.23 7.85 -1.54
CA HIS A 80 -6.40 7.96 -0.10
C HIS A 80 -5.05 8.19 0.55
N ARG A 81 -5.02 8.95 1.65
CA ARG A 81 -3.77 9.34 2.33
C ARG A 81 -3.86 9.06 3.83
N GLY A 82 -2.71 8.78 4.45
CA GLY A 82 -2.57 8.65 5.90
C GLY A 82 -3.46 7.57 6.49
N GLY A 83 -4.21 7.91 7.51
CA GLY A 83 -5.14 6.99 8.18
C GLY A 83 -6.22 6.45 7.26
N ASP A 84 -6.70 7.24 6.31
CA ASP A 84 -7.70 6.81 5.33
C ASP A 84 -7.13 5.77 4.35
N ALA A 85 -5.87 5.91 3.94
CA ALA A 85 -5.17 4.91 3.15
C ALA A 85 -5.03 3.58 3.90
N VAL A 86 -4.77 3.62 5.22
CA VAL A 86 -4.73 2.42 6.07
C VAL A 86 -6.09 1.72 6.08
N LEU A 87 -7.18 2.46 6.28
CA LEU A 87 -8.53 1.88 6.25
C LEU A 87 -8.84 1.27 4.88
N THR A 88 -8.48 1.95 3.79
CA THR A 88 -8.67 1.46 2.42
C THR A 88 -7.92 0.14 2.19
N ALA A 89 -6.66 0.04 2.63
CA ALA A 89 -5.91 -1.21 2.56
C ALA A 89 -6.54 -2.33 3.41
N LEU A 90 -7.03 -2.02 4.60
CA LEU A 90 -7.71 -2.98 5.47
C LEU A 90 -9.04 -3.48 4.88
N GLU A 91 -9.75 -2.64 4.13
CA GLU A 91 -10.97 -3.05 3.43
C GLU A 91 -10.74 -4.10 2.34
N ALA A 92 -9.52 -4.19 1.79
CA ALA A 92 -9.14 -5.25 0.87
C ALA A 92 -9.07 -6.62 1.57
N LEU A 93 -8.77 -6.65 2.87
CA LEU A 93 -8.58 -7.87 3.64
C LEU A 93 -9.92 -8.41 4.17
N PRO A 94 -10.35 -9.63 3.82
CA PRO A 94 -11.68 -10.13 4.17
C PRO A 94 -12.00 -10.07 5.66
N ARG A 95 -11.02 -10.41 6.51
CA ARG A 95 -11.21 -10.45 7.98
C ARG A 95 -11.26 -9.04 8.61
N TRP A 96 -10.64 -8.04 7.97
CA TRP A 96 -10.53 -6.67 8.47
C TRP A 96 -11.55 -5.72 7.83
N ARG A 97 -12.16 -6.15 6.71
CA ARG A 97 -13.13 -5.35 5.95
C ARG A 97 -14.27 -4.81 6.82
N LEU A 98 -14.87 -5.67 7.64
CA LEU A 98 -15.98 -5.27 8.49
C LEU A 98 -15.54 -4.26 9.54
N LEU A 99 -14.37 -4.48 10.16
CA LEU A 99 -13.81 -3.55 11.14
C LEU A 99 -13.50 -2.20 10.50
N ALA A 100 -12.82 -2.18 9.36
CA ALA A 100 -12.50 -0.94 8.66
C ALA A 100 -13.76 -0.15 8.27
N ARG A 101 -14.79 -0.83 7.77
CA ARG A 101 -16.08 -0.20 7.44
C ARG A 101 -16.80 0.33 8.68
N LEU A 102 -16.76 -0.43 9.77
CA LEU A 102 -17.34 0.01 11.04
C LEU A 102 -16.66 1.28 11.54
N VAL A 103 -15.33 1.30 11.53
CA VAL A 103 -14.53 2.50 11.90
C VAL A 103 -14.91 3.69 11.02
N ARG A 104 -15.02 3.52 9.69
CA ARG A 104 -15.42 4.61 8.78
C ARG A 104 -16.81 5.17 9.06
N ARG A 105 -17.73 4.36 9.57
CA ARG A 105 -19.13 4.74 9.84
C ARG A 105 -19.36 5.27 11.26
N THR A 106 -18.36 5.20 12.10
CA THR A 106 -18.43 5.64 13.49
C THR A 106 -17.55 6.87 13.71
N PRO A 107 -17.75 7.63 14.81
CA PRO A 107 -16.87 8.75 15.16
C PRO A 107 -15.43 8.33 15.41
N LEU A 108 -15.14 7.02 15.52
CA LEU A 108 -13.77 6.50 15.59
C LEU A 108 -12.93 6.86 14.36
N SER A 109 -13.55 7.11 13.21
CA SER A 109 -12.87 7.60 12.01
C SER A 109 -12.09 8.90 12.26
N LEU A 110 -12.57 9.75 13.16
CA LEU A 110 -11.91 11.00 13.54
C LEU A 110 -10.60 10.77 14.32
N LEU A 111 -10.45 9.62 14.96
CA LEU A 111 -9.25 9.24 15.70
C LEU A 111 -8.20 8.55 14.85
N VAL A 112 -8.56 8.03 13.69
CA VAL A 112 -7.65 7.26 12.82
C VAL A 112 -6.51 8.14 12.31
N GLU A 113 -6.82 9.33 11.84
CA GLU A 113 -5.80 10.24 11.30
C GLU A 113 -4.84 10.77 12.39
N PRO A 114 -5.31 11.24 13.56
CA PRO A 114 -4.41 11.61 14.67
C PRO A 114 -3.53 10.44 15.14
N ALA A 115 -4.11 9.24 15.27
CA ALA A 115 -3.35 8.04 15.65
C ALA A 115 -2.28 7.71 14.59
N TYR A 116 -2.64 7.77 13.31
CA TYR A 116 -1.71 7.59 12.21
C TYR A 116 -0.56 8.61 12.27
N ARG A 117 -0.87 9.90 12.45
CA ARG A 117 0.14 10.97 12.56
C ARG A 117 1.09 10.77 13.74
N LEU A 118 0.57 10.31 14.87
CA LEU A 118 1.40 9.99 16.02
C LEU A 118 2.43 8.89 15.70
N VAL A 119 1.99 7.82 15.05
CA VAL A 119 2.89 6.73 14.60
C VAL A 119 3.86 7.24 13.53
N ALA A 120 3.39 8.02 12.55
CA ALA A 120 4.21 8.56 11.48
C ALA A 120 5.27 9.55 12.00
N ALA A 121 4.93 10.39 12.98
CA ALA A 121 5.88 11.30 13.62
C ALA A 121 6.99 10.55 14.39
N ASN A 122 6.64 9.39 14.96
CA ASN A 122 7.56 8.57 15.73
C ASN A 122 8.14 7.38 14.94
N ARG A 123 8.00 7.37 13.61
CA ARG A 123 8.39 6.24 12.75
C ARG A 123 9.85 5.81 12.92
N ARG A 124 10.77 6.76 13.18
CA ARG A 124 12.19 6.44 13.43
C ARG A 124 12.38 5.69 14.73
N LEU A 125 11.72 6.13 15.80
CA LEU A 125 11.73 5.45 17.08
C LEU A 125 11.05 4.08 16.98
N ALA A 126 9.88 4.02 16.37
CA ALA A 126 9.14 2.78 16.13
C ALA A 126 9.96 1.78 15.28
N SER A 127 10.67 2.23 14.26
CA SER A 127 11.56 1.39 13.45
C SER A 127 12.72 0.81 14.27
N ARG A 128 13.31 1.60 15.19
CA ARG A 128 14.38 1.14 16.08
C ARG A 128 13.88 0.11 17.09
N LEU A 129 12.71 0.34 17.69
CA LEU A 129 12.15 -0.55 18.71
C LEU A 129 11.63 -1.87 18.13
N LEU A 130 11.10 -1.83 16.92
CA LEU A 130 10.50 -3.00 16.28
C LEU A 130 11.50 -3.87 15.51
N GLY A 131 12.75 -3.44 15.39
CA GLY A 131 13.76 -4.12 14.56
C GLY A 131 13.36 -4.13 13.08
N ALA A 132 14.21 -3.59 12.24
CA ALA A 132 13.98 -3.61 10.78
C ALA A 132 14.43 -4.97 10.22
N GLU A 133 13.64 -6.02 10.41
CA GLU A 133 13.87 -7.25 9.66
C GLU A 133 13.44 -7.02 8.21
N ALA A 134 14.37 -7.25 7.28
CA ALA A 134 14.09 -7.24 5.85
C ALA A 134 13.05 -8.32 5.54
N CYS A 135 11.85 -7.90 5.21
CA CYS A 135 10.80 -8.80 4.78
C CYS A 135 10.62 -8.67 3.27
N PRO A 136 10.71 -9.74 2.50
CA PRO A 136 10.40 -9.69 1.09
C PRO A 136 8.91 -9.41 0.93
N VAL A 137 8.58 -8.23 0.41
CA VAL A 137 7.20 -7.88 0.06
C VAL A 137 6.98 -8.33 -1.38
N PRO A 138 6.01 -9.21 -1.65
CA PRO A 138 5.66 -9.57 -3.01
C PRO A 138 5.01 -8.36 -3.68
N SER A 139 5.69 -7.82 -4.69
CA SER A 139 5.13 -6.82 -5.61
C SER A 139 4.58 -7.51 -6.85
N GLY A 140 3.64 -6.86 -7.56
CA GLY A 140 2.96 -7.45 -8.71
C GLY A 140 3.88 -7.98 -9.81
N ASP A 141 5.13 -7.51 -9.86
CA ASP A 141 6.14 -7.89 -10.86
C ASP A 141 7.31 -8.71 -10.27
N GLY A 142 7.21 -9.17 -9.02
CA GLY A 142 8.27 -9.95 -8.38
C GLY A 142 8.48 -9.61 -6.90
N ILE A 143 9.46 -10.27 -6.29
CA ILE A 143 9.83 -10.05 -4.89
C ILE A 143 10.80 -8.87 -4.81
N VAL A 144 10.39 -7.76 -4.21
CA VAL A 144 11.30 -6.65 -3.89
C VAL A 144 11.95 -6.91 -2.54
N ALA A 145 13.24 -7.19 -2.56
CA ALA A 145 14.03 -7.26 -1.34
C ALA A 145 14.25 -5.83 -0.81
N THR A 146 13.67 -5.51 0.34
CA THR A 146 13.95 -4.25 1.02
C THR A 146 15.33 -4.31 1.65
N ARG A 147 16.22 -3.37 1.31
CA ARG A 147 17.48 -3.20 2.01
C ARG A 147 17.18 -2.74 3.44
N GLY A 148 17.68 -3.49 4.41
CA GLY A 148 17.70 -3.02 5.79
C GLY A 148 18.50 -1.70 5.89
N PRO A 149 18.27 -0.89 6.95
CA PRO A 149 19.02 0.34 7.13
C PRO A 149 20.50 0.02 7.13
N ALA A 150 21.27 0.76 6.34
CA ALA A 150 22.70 0.75 6.41
C ALA A 150 23.11 1.19 7.84
N ALA A 151 23.97 0.43 8.46
CA ALA A 151 24.51 0.66 9.80
C ALA A 151 25.23 2.01 9.89
#